data_4dca22924d7ef84e7a94cdd3eafea8b4
#
_entry.id   4dca22924d7ef84e7a94cdd3eafea8b4
#
_cell.length_a   1.000
_cell.length_b   1.000
_cell.length_c   1.000
_cell.angle_alpha   90.00
_cell.angle_beta   90.00
_cell.angle_gamma   90.00
#
_symmetry.space_group_name_H-M   'P 1'
#
loop_
_entity.id
_entity.type
_entity.pdbx_description
1 polymer ?
#
loop_
_entity_poly.entity_id
_entity_poly.type
_entity_poly.pdbx_seq_one_letter_code
_entity_poly.pdbx_strand_id
1 'polypeptide(L)'
;MNIKKLHSINKLFLVTTFAFLLFAAMEFIYIFLRSFKLTPNYTGTVSDILIATANVILAIFAILAYKNLSSLFKEKISSNAIDKIDTVLISLDECIDKLSSLFLNYTLIKIFKEAKDYKEPNYVKLFDEASKNTTEAMEYAYKAKSVLSALKRWNISLDTELGQRQQKLVDDSFELCIASTNIIIALTNEMNPKSKFSKGESFDNLFDSFNTERERLQKENDELKNFSIHDIFKIQ
;
A
#
# COMPACT_ATOMS: atom_id res chain seq x y z
N MET A 1 -6.18 -0.98 29.90
CA MET A 1 -6.13 -2.47 29.78
C MET A 1 -6.01 -2.80 28.30
N ASN A 2 -4.97 -3.53 27.91
CA ASN A 2 -4.58 -3.68 26.49
C ASN A 2 -5.59 -4.57 25.75
N ILE A 3 -6.27 -4.07 24.72
CA ILE A 3 -7.34 -4.74 23.93
C ILE A 3 -6.90 -6.13 23.44
N LYS A 4 -5.63 -6.31 23.09
CA LYS A 4 -5.05 -7.62 22.71
C LYS A 4 -5.08 -8.64 23.84
N LYS A 5 -4.93 -8.20 25.10
CA LYS A 5 -4.97 -9.08 26.28
C LYS A 5 -6.40 -9.53 26.59
N LEU A 6 -7.38 -8.66 26.39
CA LEU A 6 -8.80 -8.98 26.56
C LEU A 6 -9.28 -10.01 25.52
N HIS A 7 -8.82 -9.86 24.27
CA HIS A 7 -9.16 -10.79 23.19
C HIS A 7 -8.56 -12.19 23.40
N SER A 8 -7.35 -12.27 23.96
CA SER A 8 -6.69 -13.54 24.31
C SER A 8 -7.40 -14.25 25.47
N ILE A 9 -7.86 -13.49 26.49
CA ILE A 9 -8.60 -14.02 27.63
C ILE A 9 -9.98 -14.55 27.20
N ASN A 10 -10.69 -13.82 26.33
CA ASN A 10 -11.95 -14.28 25.77
C ASN A 10 -11.82 -15.56 24.92
N LYS A 11 -10.73 -15.69 24.15
CA LYS A 11 -10.44 -16.93 23.41
C LYS A 11 -10.16 -18.10 24.35
N LEU A 12 -9.36 -17.89 25.39
CA LEU A 12 -9.07 -18.93 26.38
C LEU A 12 -10.35 -19.36 27.10
N PHE A 13 -11.19 -18.40 27.52
CA PHE A 13 -12.47 -18.69 28.17
C PHE A 13 -13.41 -19.47 27.27
N LEU A 14 -13.50 -19.12 26.00
CA LEU A 14 -14.33 -19.81 25.00
C LEU A 14 -13.85 -21.25 24.79
N VAL A 15 -12.56 -21.48 24.68
CA VAL A 15 -11.96 -22.82 24.53
C VAL A 15 -12.20 -23.67 25.76
N THR A 16 -12.01 -23.14 26.98
CA THR A 16 -12.26 -23.89 28.22
C THR A 16 -13.73 -24.19 28.43
N THR A 17 -14.64 -23.25 28.17
CA THR A 17 -16.09 -23.49 28.26
C THR A 17 -16.54 -24.56 27.27
N PHE A 18 -15.98 -24.53 26.05
CA PHE A 18 -16.30 -25.52 25.04
C PHE A 18 -15.77 -26.92 25.39
N ALA A 19 -14.55 -27.02 25.94
CA ALA A 19 -14.00 -28.27 26.44
C ALA A 19 -14.84 -28.87 27.56
N PHE A 20 -15.37 -28.02 28.46
CA PHE A 20 -16.27 -28.42 29.54
C PHE A 20 -17.63 -28.93 29.01
N LEU A 21 -18.23 -28.26 28.03
CA LEU A 21 -19.46 -28.68 27.36
C LEU A 21 -19.30 -30.04 26.66
N LEU A 22 -18.13 -30.25 26.05
CA LEU A 22 -17.79 -31.50 25.39
C LEU A 22 -17.70 -32.65 26.38
N PHE A 23 -17.02 -32.42 27.50
CA PHE A 23 -16.91 -33.40 28.57
C PHE A 23 -18.26 -33.76 29.17
N ALA A 24 -19.12 -32.76 29.43
CA ALA A 24 -20.49 -32.97 29.90
C ALA A 24 -21.37 -33.74 28.91
N ALA A 25 -21.23 -33.46 27.60
CA ALA A 25 -21.96 -34.21 26.56
C ALA A 25 -21.49 -35.67 26.49
N MET A 26 -20.20 -35.95 26.63
CA MET A 26 -19.66 -37.31 26.65
C MET A 26 -20.17 -38.07 27.91
N GLU A 27 -20.16 -37.44 29.08
CA GLU A 27 -20.73 -38.02 30.30
C GLU A 27 -22.23 -38.33 30.13
N PHE A 28 -23.00 -37.39 29.56
CA PHE A 28 -24.41 -37.56 29.30
C PHE A 28 -24.69 -38.76 28.35
N ILE A 29 -23.95 -38.85 27.24
CA ILE A 29 -24.03 -39.95 26.30
C ILE A 29 -23.69 -41.29 26.99
N TYR A 30 -22.64 -41.33 27.82
CA TYR A 30 -22.27 -42.52 28.57
C TYR A 30 -23.38 -42.99 29.51
N ILE A 31 -23.99 -42.07 30.30
CA ILE A 31 -25.09 -42.36 31.22
C ILE A 31 -26.30 -42.82 30.45
N PHE A 32 -26.63 -42.16 29.32
CA PHE A 32 -27.76 -42.53 28.45
C PHE A 32 -27.63 -43.93 27.89
N LEU A 33 -26.46 -44.27 27.33
CA LEU A 33 -26.18 -45.60 26.81
C LEU A 33 -26.24 -46.70 27.90
N ARG A 34 -25.76 -46.38 29.10
CA ARG A 34 -25.84 -47.30 30.26
C ARG A 34 -27.30 -47.53 30.70
N SER A 35 -28.16 -46.52 30.63
CA SER A 35 -29.58 -46.59 31.04
C SER A 35 -30.41 -47.51 30.10
N PHE A 36 -30.04 -47.61 28.84
CA PHE A 36 -30.81 -48.39 27.87
C PHE A 36 -30.47 -49.89 27.81
N LYS A 37 -29.53 -50.38 28.66
CA LYS A 37 -29.11 -51.80 28.64
C LYS A 37 -28.85 -52.35 27.21
N LEU A 38 -28.25 -51.52 26.35
CA LEU A 38 -27.95 -51.89 24.99
C LEU A 38 -27.02 -53.11 25.03
N THR A 39 -27.53 -54.24 24.56
CA THR A 39 -26.71 -55.48 24.51
C THR A 39 -25.61 -55.32 23.41
N PRO A 40 -24.42 -55.88 23.62
CA PRO A 40 -23.26 -55.68 22.76
C PRO A 40 -23.46 -56.03 21.29
N ASN A 41 -24.51 -56.79 20.96
CA ASN A 41 -24.74 -57.33 19.62
C ASN A 41 -25.41 -56.38 18.62
N TYR A 42 -25.91 -55.21 19.05
CA TYR A 42 -26.71 -54.32 18.18
C TYR A 42 -26.03 -53.01 17.76
N THR A 43 -25.02 -52.53 18.49
CA THR A 43 -24.47 -51.21 18.28
C THR A 43 -22.95 -51.11 18.30
N GLY A 44 -22.23 -52.24 18.24
CA GLY A 44 -20.81 -52.25 18.52
C GLY A 44 -20.55 -52.06 20.04
N THR A 45 -19.30 -51.93 20.40
CA THR A 45 -18.93 -51.63 21.78
C THR A 45 -19.22 -50.18 22.11
N VAL A 46 -19.47 -49.83 23.37
CA VAL A 46 -19.60 -48.44 23.85
C VAL A 46 -18.41 -47.60 23.36
N SER A 47 -17.26 -48.22 23.26
CA SER A 47 -16.03 -47.62 22.71
C SER A 47 -16.21 -47.14 21.26
N ASP A 48 -16.89 -47.93 20.42
CA ASP A 48 -17.09 -47.58 18.99
C ASP A 48 -17.99 -46.38 18.82
N ILE A 49 -19.00 -46.24 19.68
CA ILE A 49 -19.91 -45.06 19.70
C ILE A 49 -19.16 -43.82 20.17
N LEU A 50 -18.33 -43.94 21.20
CA LEU A 50 -17.49 -42.83 21.69
C LEU A 50 -16.49 -42.35 20.63
N ILE A 51 -15.85 -43.30 19.93
CA ILE A 51 -14.91 -43.00 18.85
C ILE A 51 -15.64 -42.30 17.69
N ALA A 52 -16.81 -42.79 17.28
CA ALA A 52 -17.59 -42.18 16.22
C ALA A 52 -18.03 -40.76 16.60
N THR A 53 -18.51 -40.56 17.82
CA THR A 53 -18.90 -39.25 18.35
C THR A 53 -17.71 -38.28 18.39
N ALA A 54 -16.53 -38.72 18.88
CA ALA A 54 -15.31 -37.94 18.90
C ALA A 54 -14.88 -37.51 17.48
N ASN A 55 -14.98 -38.43 16.50
CA ASN A 55 -14.64 -38.12 15.11
C ASN A 55 -15.58 -37.10 14.48
N VAL A 56 -16.90 -37.16 14.76
CA VAL A 56 -17.86 -36.15 14.31
C VAL A 56 -17.55 -34.79 14.90
N ILE A 57 -17.26 -34.73 16.19
CA ILE A 57 -16.87 -33.51 16.87
C ILE A 57 -15.59 -32.91 16.27
N LEU A 58 -14.55 -33.73 16.05
CA LEU A 58 -13.31 -33.30 15.41
C LEU A 58 -13.55 -32.78 13.99
N ALA A 59 -14.43 -33.39 13.23
CA ALA A 59 -14.80 -32.93 11.88
C ALA A 59 -15.47 -31.55 11.94
N ILE A 60 -16.39 -31.34 12.88
CA ILE A 60 -17.05 -30.03 13.08
C ILE A 60 -16.01 -28.97 13.46
N PHE A 61 -15.08 -29.28 14.37
CA PHE A 61 -13.99 -28.39 14.73
C PHE A 61 -13.09 -28.03 13.55
N ALA A 62 -12.72 -29.02 12.75
CA ALA A 62 -11.91 -28.81 11.57
C ALA A 62 -12.59 -27.84 10.58
N ILE A 63 -13.90 -27.97 10.37
CA ILE A 63 -14.68 -27.08 9.51
C ILE A 63 -14.75 -25.65 10.10
N LEU A 64 -15.01 -25.53 11.40
CA LEU A 64 -15.04 -24.22 12.08
C LEU A 64 -13.67 -23.54 12.08
N ALA A 65 -12.61 -24.31 12.35
CA ALA A 65 -11.25 -23.81 12.29
C ALA A 65 -10.88 -23.34 10.88
N TYR A 66 -11.24 -24.10 9.86
CA TYR A 66 -11.00 -23.73 8.45
C TYR A 66 -11.75 -22.42 8.09
N LYS A 67 -13.04 -22.30 8.46
CA LYS A 67 -13.79 -21.05 8.25
C LYS A 67 -13.15 -19.85 8.92
N ASN A 68 -12.78 -19.98 10.19
CA ASN A 68 -12.14 -18.89 10.94
C ASN A 68 -10.77 -18.53 10.38
N LEU A 69 -9.98 -19.54 9.99
CA LEU A 69 -8.67 -19.32 9.38
C LEU A 69 -8.81 -18.62 8.03
N SER A 70 -9.75 -19.03 7.20
CA SER A 70 -10.02 -18.41 5.90
C SER A 70 -10.43 -16.93 6.05
N SER A 71 -11.27 -16.59 7.04
CA SER A 71 -11.67 -15.19 7.29
C SER A 71 -10.48 -14.34 7.78
N LEU A 72 -9.65 -14.89 8.67
CA LEU A 72 -8.44 -14.19 9.15
C LEU A 72 -7.41 -13.97 8.03
N PHE A 73 -7.26 -14.94 7.13
CA PHE A 73 -6.38 -14.76 5.95
C PHE A 73 -6.91 -13.68 5.01
N LYS A 74 -8.22 -13.65 4.73
CA LYS A 74 -8.82 -12.60 3.90
C LYS A 74 -8.65 -11.22 4.52
N GLU A 75 -8.91 -11.08 5.81
CA GLU A 75 -8.72 -9.82 6.54
C GLU A 75 -7.25 -9.35 6.50
N LYS A 76 -6.30 -10.27 6.70
CA LYS A 76 -4.87 -9.95 6.65
C LYS A 76 -4.41 -9.56 5.23
N ILE A 77 -4.90 -10.24 4.20
CA ILE A 77 -4.61 -9.89 2.80
C ILE A 77 -5.17 -8.51 2.48
N SER A 78 -6.42 -8.23 2.88
CA SER A 78 -7.06 -6.94 2.67
C SER A 78 -6.32 -5.80 3.41
N SER A 79 -5.90 -6.02 4.65
CA SER A 79 -5.10 -5.05 5.40
C SER A 79 -3.76 -4.76 4.72
N ASN A 80 -3.03 -5.79 4.30
CA ASN A 80 -1.77 -5.62 3.59
C ASN A 80 -1.96 -4.94 2.22
N ALA A 81 -3.09 -5.19 1.55
CA ALA A 81 -3.45 -4.55 0.29
C ALA A 81 -3.64 -3.04 0.49
N ILE A 82 -4.38 -2.63 1.53
CA ILE A 82 -4.58 -1.23 1.89
C ILE A 82 -3.24 -0.55 2.20
N ASP A 83 -2.36 -1.18 2.99
CA ASP A 83 -1.03 -0.63 3.31
C ASP A 83 -0.19 -0.37 2.04
N LYS A 84 -0.34 -1.20 0.99
CA LYS A 84 0.34 -0.99 -0.29
C LYS A 84 -0.28 0.15 -1.09
N ILE A 85 -1.60 0.28 -1.10
CA ILE A 85 -2.30 1.40 -1.72
C ILE A 85 -1.87 2.71 -1.05
N ASP A 86 -1.89 2.77 0.28
CA ASP A 86 -1.44 3.94 1.05
C ASP A 86 0.01 4.31 0.72
N THR A 87 0.88 3.31 0.56
CA THR A 87 2.27 3.56 0.15
C THR A 87 2.36 4.24 -1.21
N VAL A 88 1.53 3.84 -2.19
CA VAL A 88 1.46 4.49 -3.51
C VAL A 88 0.99 5.92 -3.39
N LEU A 89 -0.13 6.14 -2.70
CA LEU A 89 -0.75 7.45 -2.57
C LEU A 89 0.14 8.45 -1.84
N ILE A 90 0.70 8.06 -0.68
CA ILE A 90 1.63 8.89 0.09
C ILE A 90 2.88 9.21 -0.73
N SER A 91 3.46 8.21 -1.42
CA SER A 91 4.66 8.46 -2.22
C SER A 91 4.37 9.37 -3.42
N LEU A 92 3.17 9.29 -4.01
CA LEU A 92 2.76 10.19 -5.08
C LEU A 92 2.55 11.62 -4.57
N ASP A 93 1.89 11.80 -3.44
CA ASP A 93 1.70 13.11 -2.81
C ASP A 93 3.04 13.78 -2.48
N GLU A 94 3.96 13.05 -1.85
CA GLU A 94 5.32 13.55 -1.56
C GLU A 94 6.08 13.93 -2.85
N CYS A 95 5.92 13.14 -3.92
CA CYS A 95 6.50 13.47 -5.22
C CYS A 95 5.96 14.80 -5.76
N ILE A 96 4.64 14.99 -5.77
CA ILE A 96 3.97 16.21 -6.26
C ILE A 96 4.36 17.42 -5.43
N ASP A 97 4.46 17.28 -4.11
CA ASP A 97 4.91 18.34 -3.20
C ASP A 97 6.37 18.74 -3.50
N LYS A 98 7.24 17.78 -3.79
CA LYS A 98 8.62 18.07 -4.21
C LYS A 98 8.69 18.75 -5.57
N LEU A 99 7.85 18.34 -6.54
CA LEU A 99 7.74 19.01 -7.84
C LEU A 99 7.25 20.45 -7.70
N SER A 100 6.35 20.72 -6.75
CA SER A 100 5.89 22.07 -6.44
C SER A 100 7.00 22.91 -5.78
N SER A 101 7.80 22.33 -4.91
CA SER A 101 8.98 22.98 -4.33
C SER A 101 10.05 23.28 -5.39
N LEU A 102 10.24 22.40 -6.36
CA LEU A 102 11.12 22.60 -7.52
C LEU A 102 10.68 23.78 -8.38
N PHE A 103 9.39 23.95 -8.60
CA PHE A 103 8.87 25.10 -9.33
C PHE A 103 9.29 26.42 -8.68
N LEU A 104 9.20 26.51 -7.34
CA LEU A 104 9.64 27.70 -6.61
C LEU A 104 11.15 27.92 -6.75
N ASN A 105 11.97 26.88 -6.61
CA ASN A 105 13.40 26.97 -6.77
C ASN A 105 13.79 27.40 -8.18
N TYR A 106 13.18 26.83 -9.22
CA TYR A 106 13.44 27.21 -10.61
C TYR A 106 12.98 28.63 -10.94
N THR A 107 11.87 29.07 -10.37
CA THR A 107 11.41 30.46 -10.52
C THR A 107 12.44 31.44 -9.96
N LEU A 108 12.97 31.19 -8.76
CA LEU A 108 14.00 32.00 -8.15
C LEU A 108 15.30 31.94 -8.93
N ILE A 109 15.71 30.78 -9.40
CA ILE A 109 16.89 30.59 -10.27
C ILE A 109 16.74 31.41 -11.55
N LYS A 110 15.55 31.46 -12.18
CA LYS A 110 15.27 32.26 -13.37
C LYS A 110 15.51 33.75 -13.11
N ILE A 111 15.05 34.26 -11.97
CA ILE A 111 15.27 35.66 -11.55
C ILE A 111 16.77 35.97 -11.41
N PHE A 112 17.57 35.11 -10.75
CA PHE A 112 19.01 35.32 -10.61
C PHE A 112 19.73 35.22 -11.96
N LYS A 113 19.28 34.33 -12.85
CA LYS A 113 19.80 34.19 -14.20
C LYS A 113 19.61 35.46 -15.02
N GLU A 114 18.44 36.07 -14.97
CA GLU A 114 18.14 37.35 -15.62
C GLU A 114 19.06 38.47 -15.13
N ALA A 115 19.38 38.46 -13.82
CA ALA A 115 20.34 39.38 -13.20
C ALA A 115 21.82 39.07 -13.56
N LYS A 116 22.11 37.95 -14.24
CA LYS A 116 23.47 37.42 -14.57
C LYS A 116 24.38 37.21 -13.36
N ASP A 117 23.81 36.93 -12.21
CA ASP A 117 24.51 36.80 -10.93
C ASP A 117 24.66 35.33 -10.50
N TYR A 118 25.37 34.52 -11.29
CA TYR A 118 25.59 33.09 -11.04
C TYR A 118 26.53 32.79 -9.89
N LYS A 119 27.28 33.80 -9.38
CA LYS A 119 28.28 33.62 -8.29
C LYS A 119 27.70 34.01 -6.94
N GLU A 120 26.51 34.52 -6.95
CA GLU A 120 25.82 34.89 -5.73
C GLU A 120 25.59 33.63 -4.88
N PRO A 121 25.98 33.65 -3.59
CA PRO A 121 25.86 32.48 -2.70
C PRO A 121 24.43 31.92 -2.63
N ASN A 122 23.42 32.76 -2.76
CA ASN A 122 22.00 32.33 -2.75
C ASN A 122 21.64 31.57 -4.01
N TYR A 123 22.22 31.92 -5.17
CA TYR A 123 22.03 31.15 -6.40
C TYR A 123 22.56 29.72 -6.27
N VAL A 124 23.79 29.57 -5.75
CA VAL A 124 24.38 28.25 -5.52
C VAL A 124 23.57 27.42 -4.55
N LYS A 125 23.12 28.03 -3.46
CA LYS A 125 22.23 27.37 -2.49
C LYS A 125 20.93 26.89 -3.11
N LEU A 126 20.27 27.73 -3.91
CA LEU A 126 19.02 27.38 -4.62
C LEU A 126 19.23 26.25 -5.63
N PHE A 127 20.36 26.25 -6.33
CA PHE A 127 20.73 25.17 -7.25
C PHE A 127 20.92 23.82 -6.51
N ASP A 128 21.64 23.84 -5.38
CA ASP A 128 21.87 22.65 -4.56
C ASP A 128 20.55 22.12 -3.99
N GLU A 129 19.66 23.02 -3.56
CA GLU A 129 18.33 22.69 -3.06
C GLU A 129 17.43 22.12 -4.16
N ALA A 130 17.46 22.70 -5.36
CA ALA A 130 16.75 22.17 -6.53
C ALA A 130 17.28 20.77 -6.91
N SER A 131 18.60 20.58 -6.92
CA SER A 131 19.20 19.27 -7.20
C SER A 131 18.77 18.20 -6.18
N LYS A 132 18.76 18.56 -4.88
CA LYS A 132 18.28 17.69 -3.81
C LYS A 132 16.81 17.35 -3.97
N ASN A 133 15.94 18.36 -4.18
CA ASN A 133 14.49 18.14 -4.37
C ASN A 133 14.21 17.31 -5.62
N THR A 134 14.99 17.45 -6.71
CA THR A 134 14.88 16.59 -7.89
C THR A 134 15.15 15.13 -7.56
N THR A 135 16.20 14.85 -6.78
CA THR A 135 16.54 13.50 -6.35
C THR A 135 15.44 12.90 -5.47
N GLU A 136 14.97 13.66 -4.49
CA GLU A 136 13.89 13.21 -3.59
C GLU A 136 12.57 12.97 -4.36
N ALA A 137 12.19 13.87 -5.28
CA ALA A 137 11.01 13.67 -6.13
C ALA A 137 11.13 12.38 -6.96
N MET A 138 12.30 12.11 -7.55
CA MET A 138 12.57 10.89 -8.30
C MET A 138 12.44 9.63 -7.43
N GLU A 139 12.95 9.66 -6.20
CA GLU A 139 12.84 8.54 -5.26
C GLU A 139 11.37 8.23 -4.92
N TYR A 140 10.57 9.26 -4.65
CA TYR A 140 9.14 9.09 -4.36
C TYR A 140 8.36 8.61 -5.58
N ALA A 141 8.60 9.17 -6.77
CA ALA A 141 7.99 8.74 -8.02
C ALA A 141 8.33 7.28 -8.34
N TYR A 142 9.60 6.90 -8.19
CA TYR A 142 10.04 5.52 -8.38
C TYR A 142 9.38 4.56 -7.39
N LYS A 143 9.28 4.95 -6.12
CA LYS A 143 8.62 4.16 -5.08
C LYS A 143 7.14 3.96 -5.39
N ALA A 144 6.42 5.03 -5.75
CA ALA A 144 5.01 4.95 -6.15
C ALA A 144 4.83 3.99 -7.36
N LYS A 145 5.61 4.18 -8.42
CA LYS A 145 5.57 3.35 -9.65
C LYS A 145 5.92 1.89 -9.37
N SER A 146 6.95 1.63 -8.57
CA SER A 146 7.38 0.28 -8.22
C SER A 146 6.31 -0.47 -7.43
N VAL A 147 5.71 0.17 -6.41
CA VAL A 147 4.64 -0.45 -5.61
C VAL A 147 3.38 -0.62 -6.44
N LEU A 148 3.00 0.37 -7.25
CA LEU A 148 1.84 0.31 -8.14
C LEU A 148 1.94 -0.88 -9.11
N SER A 149 3.10 -1.09 -9.72
CA SER A 149 3.34 -2.23 -10.63
C SER A 149 3.24 -3.60 -9.94
N ALA A 150 3.46 -3.63 -8.63
CA ALA A 150 3.41 -4.85 -7.82
C ALA A 150 2.01 -5.14 -7.23
N LEU A 151 1.03 -4.24 -7.38
CA LEU A 151 -0.30 -4.37 -6.75
C LEU A 151 -1.04 -5.65 -7.15
N LYS A 152 -0.83 -6.16 -8.37
CA LYS A 152 -1.42 -7.43 -8.83
C LYS A 152 -1.04 -8.62 -7.95
N ARG A 153 0.14 -8.59 -7.29
CA ARG A 153 0.57 -9.66 -6.35
C ARG A 153 -0.28 -9.68 -5.08
N TRP A 154 -1.02 -8.62 -4.81
CA TRP A 154 -1.89 -8.43 -3.66
C TRP A 154 -3.37 -8.51 -4.03
N ASN A 155 -3.69 -9.03 -5.24
CA ASN A 155 -5.05 -9.08 -5.78
C ASN A 155 -5.72 -7.70 -5.89
N ILE A 156 -4.93 -6.66 -6.18
CA ILE A 156 -5.42 -5.31 -6.44
C ILE A 156 -5.34 -5.05 -7.93
N SER A 157 -6.46 -4.63 -8.53
CA SER A 157 -6.50 -4.21 -9.94
C SER A 157 -6.87 -2.73 -10.08
N LEU A 158 -6.41 -2.13 -11.18
CA LEU A 158 -6.66 -0.75 -11.60
C LEU A 158 -7.54 -0.73 -12.87
N ASP A 159 -8.42 -1.71 -13.04
CA ASP A 159 -9.22 -1.88 -14.27
C ASP A 159 -10.38 -0.87 -14.38
N THR A 160 -10.58 -0.01 -13.37
CA THR A 160 -11.54 1.09 -13.43
C THR A 160 -10.97 2.26 -14.24
N GLU A 161 -11.83 3.13 -14.75
CA GLU A 161 -11.40 4.39 -15.39
C GLU A 161 -10.55 5.24 -14.42
N LEU A 162 -10.99 5.37 -13.16
CA LEU A 162 -10.25 6.08 -12.12
C LEU A 162 -8.91 5.40 -11.80
N GLY A 163 -8.87 4.07 -11.80
CA GLY A 163 -7.63 3.30 -11.61
C GLY A 163 -6.62 3.54 -12.74
N GLN A 164 -7.08 3.62 -13.98
CA GLN A 164 -6.23 3.96 -15.13
C GLN A 164 -5.74 5.41 -15.08
N ARG A 165 -6.58 6.36 -14.63
CA ARG A 165 -6.17 7.75 -14.37
C ARG A 165 -5.10 7.81 -13.30
N GLN A 166 -5.26 7.07 -12.20
CA GLN A 166 -4.28 6.98 -11.11
C GLN A 166 -2.94 6.40 -11.61
N GLN A 167 -2.97 5.34 -12.41
CA GLN A 167 -1.76 4.77 -13.00
C GLN A 167 -1.05 5.78 -13.90
N LYS A 168 -1.81 6.45 -14.76
CA LYS A 168 -1.26 7.47 -15.65
C LYS A 168 -0.65 8.63 -14.86
N LEU A 169 -1.29 9.08 -13.80
CA LEU A 169 -0.76 10.13 -12.93
C LEU A 169 0.60 9.75 -12.33
N VAL A 170 0.77 8.51 -11.87
CA VAL A 170 2.05 8.01 -11.36
C VAL A 170 3.10 7.95 -12.47
N ASP A 171 2.75 7.47 -13.65
CA ASP A 171 3.67 7.39 -14.80
C ASP A 171 4.10 8.78 -15.26
N ASP A 172 3.16 9.71 -15.42
CA ASP A 172 3.42 11.09 -15.84
C ASP A 172 4.25 11.85 -14.77
N SER A 173 4.01 11.60 -13.48
CA SER A 173 4.83 12.18 -12.39
C SER A 173 6.28 11.70 -12.46
N PHE A 174 6.51 10.43 -12.79
CA PHE A 174 7.84 9.89 -12.97
C PHE A 174 8.55 10.53 -14.19
N GLU A 175 7.84 10.69 -15.31
CA GLU A 175 8.37 11.38 -16.51
C GLU A 175 8.71 12.86 -16.21
N LEU A 176 7.88 13.54 -15.41
CA LEU A 176 8.18 14.92 -15.01
C LEU A 176 9.41 15.02 -14.09
N CYS A 177 9.68 14.02 -13.26
CA CYS A 177 10.92 13.96 -12.49
C CYS A 177 12.16 13.79 -13.41
N ILE A 178 12.03 13.01 -14.49
CA ILE A 178 13.08 12.90 -15.51
C ILE A 178 13.30 14.25 -16.21
N ALA A 179 12.21 14.94 -16.58
CA ALA A 179 12.30 16.29 -17.16
C ALA A 179 12.97 17.28 -16.23
N SER A 180 12.67 17.22 -14.91
CA SER A 180 13.33 18.02 -13.89
C SER A 180 14.86 17.77 -13.83
N THR A 181 15.29 16.52 -14.00
CA THR A 181 16.72 16.19 -14.10
C THR A 181 17.37 16.88 -15.32
N ASN A 182 16.66 16.95 -16.45
CA ASN A 182 17.17 17.65 -17.65
C ASN A 182 17.32 19.17 -17.40
N ILE A 183 16.43 19.76 -16.58
CA ILE A 183 16.57 21.17 -16.15
C ILE A 183 17.86 21.37 -15.34
N ILE A 184 18.15 20.51 -14.38
CA ILE A 184 19.39 20.56 -13.59
C ILE A 184 20.63 20.42 -14.50
N ILE A 185 20.58 19.53 -15.48
CA ILE A 185 21.66 19.38 -16.48
C ILE A 185 21.83 20.65 -17.31
N ALA A 186 20.74 21.27 -17.78
CA ALA A 186 20.79 22.52 -18.53
C ALA A 186 21.42 23.65 -17.69
N LEU A 187 20.99 23.80 -16.43
CA LEU A 187 21.57 24.77 -15.49
C LEU A 187 23.06 24.52 -15.25
N THR A 188 23.45 23.26 -15.07
CA THR A 188 24.87 22.87 -14.87
C THR A 188 25.72 23.26 -16.11
N ASN A 189 25.19 23.07 -17.32
CA ASN A 189 25.87 23.43 -18.56
C ASN A 189 26.02 24.96 -18.70
N GLU A 190 25.03 25.72 -18.27
CA GLU A 190 25.09 27.19 -18.29
C GLU A 190 26.11 27.73 -17.27
N MET A 191 26.16 27.12 -16.06
CA MET A 191 27.14 27.49 -15.04
C MET A 191 28.58 27.11 -15.41
N ASN A 192 28.76 26.00 -16.10
CA ASN A 192 30.06 25.52 -16.52
C ASN A 192 30.06 25.14 -18.02
N PRO A 193 30.28 26.13 -18.91
CA PRO A 193 30.27 25.90 -20.36
C PRO A 193 31.33 24.91 -20.86
N LYS A 194 32.32 24.56 -20.03
CA LYS A 194 33.33 23.54 -20.33
C LYS A 194 32.84 22.11 -20.08
N SER A 195 31.82 21.92 -19.22
CA SER A 195 31.21 20.64 -18.96
C SER A 195 30.10 20.38 -19.97
N LYS A 196 30.42 19.90 -21.17
CA LYS A 196 29.43 19.59 -22.20
C LYS A 196 28.74 18.27 -21.87
N PHE A 197 27.70 18.27 -21.04
CA PHE A 197 26.89 17.06 -20.80
C PHE A 197 25.96 16.72 -21.95
N SER A 198 25.48 17.64 -22.73
CA SER A 198 24.84 17.47 -24.04
C SER A 198 24.47 18.83 -24.66
N LYS A 199 24.21 18.89 -25.98
CA LYS A 199 23.47 19.99 -26.58
C LYS A 199 21.99 19.76 -26.29
N GLY A 200 21.51 20.21 -25.14
CA GLY A 200 20.10 20.13 -24.75
C GLY A 200 19.34 21.43 -25.05
N GLU A 201 18.04 21.39 -24.78
CA GLU A 201 17.20 22.57 -24.80
C GLU A 201 17.64 23.60 -23.74
N SER A 202 17.25 24.86 -23.92
CA SER A 202 17.56 25.92 -22.96
C SER A 202 16.75 25.70 -21.66
N PHE A 203 17.27 26.17 -20.55
CA PHE A 203 16.58 26.15 -19.26
C PHE A 203 15.18 26.73 -19.37
N ASP A 204 14.99 27.85 -20.07
CA ASP A 204 13.72 28.56 -20.13
C ASP A 204 12.63 27.72 -20.79
N ASN A 205 12.94 27.04 -21.92
CA ASN A 205 11.99 26.14 -22.59
C ASN A 205 11.62 24.94 -21.75
N LEU A 206 12.62 24.33 -21.10
CA LEU A 206 12.40 23.17 -20.22
C LEU A 206 11.58 23.56 -18.99
N PHE A 207 11.81 24.75 -18.44
CA PHE A 207 11.09 25.25 -17.26
C PHE A 207 9.60 25.53 -17.58
N ASP A 208 9.32 26.17 -18.73
CA ASP A 208 7.94 26.48 -19.12
C ASP A 208 7.14 25.19 -19.38
N SER A 209 7.76 24.18 -20.02
CA SER A 209 7.17 22.85 -20.21
C SER A 209 6.92 22.13 -18.88
N PHE A 210 7.93 22.16 -17.98
CA PHE A 210 7.84 21.59 -16.65
C PHE A 210 6.68 22.19 -15.85
N ASN A 211 6.53 23.53 -15.85
CA ASN A 211 5.47 24.19 -15.11
C ASN A 211 4.07 23.80 -15.61
N THR A 212 3.89 23.77 -16.94
CA THR A 212 2.61 23.39 -17.55
C THR A 212 2.21 21.96 -17.13
N GLU A 213 3.15 21.03 -17.15
CA GLU A 213 2.89 19.65 -16.83
C GLU A 213 2.70 19.45 -15.33
N ARG A 214 3.46 20.17 -14.47
CA ARG A 214 3.28 20.18 -13.02
C ARG A 214 1.87 20.62 -12.63
N GLU A 215 1.37 21.72 -13.24
CA GLU A 215 0.02 22.20 -12.97
C GLU A 215 -1.06 21.20 -13.35
N ARG A 216 -0.87 20.52 -14.48
CA ARG A 216 -1.77 19.45 -14.93
C ARG A 216 -1.79 18.30 -13.92
N LEU A 217 -0.61 17.84 -13.47
CA LEU A 217 -0.50 16.74 -12.50
C LEU A 217 -1.10 17.11 -11.14
N GLN A 218 -0.84 18.32 -10.67
CA GLN A 218 -1.42 18.81 -9.42
C GLN A 218 -2.95 18.79 -9.48
N LYS A 219 -3.53 19.32 -10.55
CA LYS A 219 -4.98 19.33 -10.74
C LYS A 219 -5.57 17.93 -10.80
N GLU A 220 -4.93 17.03 -11.54
CA GLU A 220 -5.37 15.62 -11.65
C GLU A 220 -5.32 14.91 -10.30
N ASN A 221 -4.25 15.14 -9.52
CA ASN A 221 -4.13 14.58 -8.17
C ASN A 221 -5.22 15.10 -7.24
N ASP A 222 -5.49 16.40 -7.27
CA ASP A 222 -6.53 17.01 -6.44
C ASP A 222 -7.94 16.51 -6.83
N GLU A 223 -8.18 16.25 -8.12
CA GLU A 223 -9.43 15.61 -8.56
C GLU A 223 -9.55 14.18 -8.03
N LEU A 224 -8.49 13.36 -8.14
CA LEU A 224 -8.50 11.96 -7.70
C LEU A 224 -8.65 11.83 -6.19
N LYS A 225 -8.17 12.77 -5.39
CA LYS A 225 -8.36 12.82 -3.93
C LYS A 225 -9.84 12.91 -3.49
N ASN A 226 -10.74 13.34 -4.37
CA ASN A 226 -12.17 13.41 -4.06
C ASN A 226 -12.89 12.05 -4.17
N PHE A 227 -12.23 11.01 -4.69
CA PHE A 227 -12.80 9.69 -4.84
C PHE A 227 -12.36 8.76 -3.71
N SER A 228 -13.21 7.77 -3.41
CA SER A 228 -12.86 6.72 -2.45
C SER A 228 -11.74 5.82 -3.01
N ILE A 229 -10.89 5.31 -2.13
CA ILE A 229 -9.86 4.31 -2.48
C ILE A 229 -10.48 3.10 -3.21
N HIS A 230 -11.68 2.69 -2.81
CA HIS A 230 -12.40 1.56 -3.43
C HIS A 230 -12.93 1.86 -4.84
N ASP A 231 -13.09 3.13 -5.21
CA ASP A 231 -13.47 3.53 -6.58
C ASP A 231 -12.28 3.45 -7.53
N ILE A 232 -11.08 3.71 -7.01
CA ILE A 232 -9.81 3.69 -7.75
C ILE A 232 -9.24 2.27 -7.80
N PHE A 233 -9.16 1.58 -6.65
CA PHE A 233 -8.51 0.28 -6.49
C PHE A 233 -9.53 -0.81 -6.19
N LYS A 234 -9.59 -1.85 -7.02
CA LYS A 234 -10.41 -3.04 -6.76
C LYS A 234 -9.57 -4.09 -6.02
N ILE A 235 -9.94 -4.38 -4.77
CA ILE A 235 -9.37 -5.46 -3.97
C ILE A 235 -10.23 -6.71 -4.21
N GLN A 236 -9.63 -7.78 -4.75
CA GLN A 236 -10.31 -9.05 -5.09
C GLN A 236 -10.20 -10.08 -3.97
#